data_8e38f405550bbe598f1cf93958d1ed00
#
_entry.id   8e38f405550bbe598f1cf93958d1ed00
#
_cell.length_a   1.000
_cell.length_b   1.000
_cell.length_c   1.000
_cell.angle_alpha   90.00
_cell.angle_beta   90.00
_cell.angle_gamma   90.00
#
_symmetry.space_group_name_H-M   'P 1'
#
loop_
_entity.id
_entity.type
_entity.pdbx_description
1 polymer ?
#
loop_
_entity_poly.entity_id
_entity_poly.type
_entity_poly.pdbx_seq_one_letter_code
_entity_poly.pdbx_strand_id
1 'polypeptide(L)'
;MEHTYFFAVDLGATSGRTILGCLGDGKLELKEITRFPNHIIEACGHCYWDIYALYREIINGLKTIAKDNIPIRSIGIDTWGVDFALIGKDGELLRNPYCYRDPHTVGAPEEYFTHIPRERVYDITGIQIMNFNSLFQLSTLHRNHCTALEAADKILFMPDALGYMLTGKMVTEYTIASTSQILNPRTKRFEKELLDVVGVREEQFGRFVFPGEQIGVLTEEVQKLTGLGAVPVISVAGHDTASAVAAVPAQNENFAYLSSGTWSLMGIEVKDAIINKESYEQNFTNEGGVEGTTRFLKNICGMWLLERCRKEWETTNNSYSYTELIDAALAAPAFRSLINPDAPCFQNPASMIKAIAGYCKQTGQPVPETYGEITRCIFDSLSMRYKQIFSVLQKIAPFPIEKLHIIGGGSRNNLLSQFTCNAVGVPVMAGPSEGTAIGNIMLQAKANGLVNDIAAMRRLISTSVAVSYTHLTLPTI
;
A
#
# COMPACT_ATOMS: atom_id res chain seq x y z
N MET A 1 26.94 -15.26 14.36
CA MET A 1 26.41 -13.99 14.95
C MET A 1 25.14 -14.33 15.73
N GLU A 2 24.85 -13.61 16.81
CA GLU A 2 23.63 -13.82 17.59
C GLU A 2 22.39 -13.51 16.72
N HIS A 3 21.40 -14.41 16.73
CA HIS A 3 20.16 -14.22 16.00
C HIS A 3 19.29 -13.16 16.68
N THR A 4 18.87 -12.15 15.92
CA THR A 4 18.00 -11.07 16.42
C THR A 4 16.64 -11.18 15.78
N TYR A 5 15.58 -11.12 16.60
CA TYR A 5 14.21 -11.33 16.16
C TYR A 5 13.41 -10.02 16.18
N PHE A 6 12.59 -9.82 15.16
CA PHE A 6 11.73 -8.68 14.98
C PHE A 6 10.30 -9.15 14.70
N PHE A 7 9.33 -8.42 15.22
CA PHE A 7 7.93 -8.71 14.97
C PHE A 7 7.33 -7.65 14.06
N ALA A 8 6.89 -8.07 12.88
CA ALA A 8 6.23 -7.21 11.92
C ALA A 8 4.72 -7.48 11.88
N VAL A 9 3.95 -6.41 11.84
CA VAL A 9 2.51 -6.40 11.59
C VAL A 9 2.30 -5.78 10.22
N ASP A 10 1.84 -6.57 9.25
CA ASP A 10 1.60 -6.19 7.86
C ASP A 10 0.12 -6.33 7.57
N LEU A 11 -0.57 -5.19 7.49
CA LEU A 11 -2.02 -5.11 7.32
C LEU A 11 -2.40 -4.55 5.95
N GLY A 12 -2.82 -5.42 5.06
CA GLY A 12 -3.42 -5.02 3.80
C GLY A 12 -4.94 -4.82 3.89
N ALA A 13 -5.52 -4.26 2.83
CA ALA A 13 -6.96 -3.99 2.75
C ALA A 13 -7.86 -5.24 2.78
N THR A 14 -7.33 -6.43 2.50
CA THR A 14 -8.11 -7.69 2.44
C THR A 14 -7.68 -8.73 3.45
N SER A 15 -6.44 -8.66 3.93
CA SER A 15 -5.89 -9.58 4.91
C SER A 15 -4.77 -8.92 5.70
N GLY A 16 -4.58 -9.37 6.94
CA GLY A 16 -3.45 -9.02 7.76
C GLY A 16 -2.63 -10.24 8.14
N ARG A 17 -1.42 -10.01 8.56
CA ARG A 17 -0.52 -11.04 9.08
C ARG A 17 0.45 -10.47 10.09
N THR A 18 0.89 -11.37 10.97
CA THR A 18 2.02 -11.09 11.83
C THR A 18 3.18 -12.00 11.45
N ILE A 19 4.38 -11.44 11.40
CA ILE A 19 5.55 -12.10 10.83
C ILE A 19 6.72 -11.92 11.79
N LEU A 20 7.41 -13.01 12.07
CA LEU A 20 8.68 -12.99 12.77
C LEU A 20 9.81 -12.92 11.75
N GLY A 21 10.64 -11.88 11.83
CA GLY A 21 11.90 -11.79 11.10
C GLY A 21 13.05 -12.20 12.00
N CYS A 22 13.93 -13.04 11.48
CA CYS A 22 15.18 -13.42 12.11
C CYS A 22 16.35 -12.90 11.30
N LEU A 23 17.15 -12.04 11.86
CA LEU A 23 18.39 -11.56 11.26
C LEU A 23 19.58 -12.21 11.96
N GLY A 24 20.31 -13.04 11.24
CA GLY A 24 21.50 -13.75 11.73
C GLY A 24 22.37 -14.21 10.57
N ASP A 25 23.69 -14.34 10.81
CA ASP A 25 24.68 -14.82 9.83
C ASP A 25 24.63 -14.11 8.46
N GLY A 26 24.26 -12.80 8.46
CA GLY A 26 24.15 -11.99 7.26
C GLY A 26 22.94 -12.34 6.38
N LYS A 27 21.94 -13.02 6.92
CA LYS A 27 20.72 -13.41 6.24
C LYS A 27 19.48 -12.99 7.01
N LEU A 28 18.42 -12.73 6.27
CA LEU A 28 17.07 -12.50 6.80
C LEU A 28 16.20 -13.72 6.51
N GLU A 29 15.60 -14.28 7.56
CA GLU A 29 14.60 -15.33 7.46
C GLU A 29 13.25 -14.81 7.98
N LEU A 30 12.16 -15.25 7.34
CA LEU A 30 10.81 -14.87 7.70
C LEU A 30 10.01 -16.10 8.11
N LYS A 31 9.23 -15.97 9.19
CA LYS A 31 8.24 -16.95 9.62
C LYS A 31 6.90 -16.25 9.82
N GLU A 32 5.89 -16.61 9.05
CA GLU A 32 4.52 -16.15 9.31
C GLU A 32 4.02 -16.76 10.62
N ILE A 33 3.54 -15.93 11.52
CA ILE A 33 3.03 -16.32 12.85
C ILE A 33 1.53 -16.47 12.78
N THR A 34 0.83 -15.46 12.22
CA THR A 34 -0.62 -15.48 12.02
C THR A 34 -0.96 -14.88 10.67
N ARG A 35 -2.08 -15.36 10.10
CA ARG A 35 -2.74 -14.75 8.94
C ARG A 35 -4.24 -14.71 9.20
N PHE A 36 -4.85 -13.59 8.91
CA PHE A 36 -6.27 -13.37 9.17
C PHE A 36 -6.88 -12.48 8.08
N PRO A 37 -8.18 -12.64 7.81
CA PRO A 37 -8.89 -11.73 6.91
C PRO A 37 -9.08 -10.36 7.56
N ASN A 38 -9.00 -9.29 6.76
CA ASN A 38 -9.41 -7.97 7.17
C ASN A 38 -10.83 -7.72 6.66
N HIS A 39 -11.78 -7.84 7.57
CA HIS A 39 -13.21 -7.71 7.23
C HIS A 39 -13.67 -6.26 7.28
N ILE A 40 -14.43 -5.88 6.25
CA ILE A 40 -15.17 -4.63 6.23
C ILE A 40 -16.51 -4.90 6.93
N ILE A 41 -16.87 -4.04 7.88
CA ILE A 41 -18.18 -4.06 8.55
C ILE A 41 -19.10 -3.12 7.78
N GLU A 42 -20.20 -3.65 7.27
CA GLU A 42 -21.27 -2.86 6.66
C GLU A 42 -22.38 -2.63 7.71
N ALA A 43 -22.58 -1.37 8.09
CA ALA A 43 -23.57 -0.98 9.07
C ALA A 43 -24.08 0.44 8.81
N CYS A 44 -25.39 0.66 9.01
CA CYS A 44 -26.02 1.98 8.89
C CYS A 44 -25.73 2.70 7.55
N GLY A 45 -25.59 1.94 6.46
CA GLY A 45 -25.30 2.48 5.12
C GLY A 45 -23.84 2.85 4.87
N HIS A 46 -22.95 2.45 5.75
CA HIS A 46 -21.53 2.74 5.68
C HIS A 46 -20.65 1.50 5.79
N CYS A 47 -19.39 1.64 5.37
CA CYS A 47 -18.36 0.62 5.46
C CYS A 47 -17.28 1.04 6.46
N TYR A 48 -16.96 0.16 7.41
CA TYR A 48 -15.99 0.42 8.48
C TYR A 48 -14.91 -0.65 8.53
N TRP A 49 -13.72 -0.26 8.98
CA TRP A 49 -12.72 -1.21 9.46
C TRP A 49 -13.00 -1.60 10.91
N ASP A 50 -12.87 -2.89 11.25
CA ASP A 50 -12.91 -3.35 12.64
C ASP A 50 -11.52 -3.22 13.26
N ILE A 51 -11.18 -2.02 13.74
CA ILE A 51 -9.84 -1.75 14.32
C ILE A 51 -9.59 -2.58 15.57
N TYR A 52 -10.63 -2.91 16.35
CA TYR A 52 -10.48 -3.75 17.53
C TYR A 52 -10.21 -5.21 17.17
N ALA A 53 -10.79 -5.72 16.09
CA ALA A 53 -10.44 -7.03 15.56
C ALA A 53 -8.98 -7.08 15.10
N LEU A 54 -8.52 -6.05 14.38
CA LEU A 54 -7.11 -5.94 13.98
C LEU A 54 -6.17 -5.92 15.20
N TYR A 55 -6.48 -5.10 16.21
CA TYR A 55 -5.73 -5.07 17.47
C TYR A 55 -5.70 -6.46 18.13
N ARG A 56 -6.85 -7.14 18.24
CA ARG A 56 -6.92 -8.50 18.80
C ARG A 56 -6.00 -9.47 18.06
N GLU A 57 -5.94 -9.40 16.75
CA GLU A 57 -5.07 -10.29 15.96
C GLU A 57 -3.57 -9.97 16.18
N ILE A 58 -3.20 -8.70 16.35
CA ILE A 58 -1.84 -8.31 16.76
C ILE A 58 -1.50 -8.92 18.13
N ILE A 59 -2.39 -8.79 19.11
CA ILE A 59 -2.21 -9.37 20.44
C ILE A 59 -2.08 -10.90 20.37
N ASN A 60 -2.86 -11.57 19.53
CA ASN A 60 -2.78 -13.02 19.32
C ASN A 60 -1.39 -13.44 18.78
N GLY A 61 -0.86 -12.68 17.81
CA GLY A 61 0.49 -12.89 17.29
C GLY A 61 1.56 -12.71 18.39
N LEU A 62 1.47 -11.65 19.18
CA LEU A 62 2.39 -11.39 20.29
C LEU A 62 2.32 -12.46 21.38
N LYS A 63 1.13 -12.97 21.71
CA LYS A 63 0.95 -14.10 22.64
C LYS A 63 1.64 -15.38 22.12
N THR A 64 1.58 -15.62 20.82
CA THR A 64 2.26 -16.77 20.20
C THR A 64 3.78 -16.65 20.38
N ILE A 65 4.34 -15.47 20.14
CA ILE A 65 5.77 -15.20 20.34
C ILE A 65 6.18 -15.39 21.81
N ALA A 66 5.37 -14.86 22.74
CA ALA A 66 5.63 -15.02 24.19
C ALA A 66 5.61 -16.49 24.62
N LYS A 67 4.62 -17.27 24.14
CA LYS A 67 4.50 -18.71 24.42
C LYS A 67 5.71 -19.50 23.92
N ASP A 68 6.25 -19.11 22.76
CA ASP A 68 7.41 -19.75 22.17
C ASP A 68 8.74 -19.24 22.81
N ASN A 69 8.68 -18.34 23.78
CA ASN A 69 9.80 -17.68 24.44
C ASN A 69 10.81 -17.05 23.48
N ILE A 70 10.33 -16.44 22.39
CA ILE A 70 11.18 -15.79 21.40
C ILE A 70 11.46 -14.34 21.84
N PRO A 71 12.73 -13.97 22.05
CA PRO A 71 13.10 -12.62 22.52
C PRO A 71 13.07 -11.63 21.35
N ILE A 72 11.91 -11.07 21.04
CA ILE A 72 11.81 -10.05 19.99
C ILE A 72 12.45 -8.74 20.44
N ARG A 73 13.21 -8.13 19.52
CA ARG A 73 13.93 -6.88 19.76
C ARG A 73 13.03 -5.67 19.65
N SER A 74 12.09 -5.68 18.71
CA SER A 74 11.11 -4.62 18.50
C SER A 74 9.91 -5.10 17.69
N ILE A 75 8.91 -4.22 17.59
CA ILE A 75 7.67 -4.38 16.82
C ILE A 75 7.57 -3.23 15.83
N GLY A 76 7.14 -3.51 14.59
CA GLY A 76 6.81 -2.52 13.57
C GLY A 76 5.44 -2.79 12.96
N ILE A 77 4.69 -1.72 12.65
CA ILE A 77 3.33 -1.82 12.08
C ILE A 77 3.28 -1.02 10.78
N ASP A 78 2.82 -1.63 9.71
CA ASP A 78 2.44 -0.97 8.48
C ASP A 78 1.03 -1.37 8.06
N THR A 79 0.35 -0.48 7.33
CA THR A 79 -1.02 -0.66 6.86
C THR A 79 -1.22 -0.05 5.47
N TRP A 80 -2.42 -0.21 4.93
CA TRP A 80 -2.91 0.56 3.78
C TRP A 80 -2.98 2.06 4.11
N GLY A 81 -2.99 2.91 3.08
CA GLY A 81 -3.01 4.37 3.20
C GLY A 81 -4.38 4.98 3.49
N VAL A 82 -4.40 6.28 3.65
CA VAL A 82 -5.50 7.25 3.66
C VAL A 82 -6.49 7.19 4.82
N ASP A 83 -6.71 6.04 5.46
CA ASP A 83 -7.72 5.89 6.52
C ASP A 83 -7.16 6.26 7.90
N PHE A 84 -8.05 6.73 8.77
CA PHE A 84 -7.70 7.24 10.09
C PHE A 84 -8.76 6.95 11.14
N ALA A 85 -8.33 6.89 12.39
CA ALA A 85 -9.17 6.82 13.58
C ALA A 85 -9.32 8.20 14.24
N LEU A 86 -10.44 8.41 14.91
CA LEU A 86 -10.74 9.60 15.69
C LEU A 86 -10.69 9.25 17.18
N ILE A 87 -9.87 9.99 17.94
CA ILE A 87 -9.63 9.76 19.38
C ILE A 87 -10.21 10.92 20.17
N GLY A 88 -10.98 10.62 21.20
CA GLY A 88 -11.53 11.60 22.13
C GLY A 88 -10.50 12.12 23.13
N LYS A 89 -10.86 13.15 23.89
CA LYS A 89 -10.01 13.74 24.97
C LYS A 89 -9.69 12.75 26.10
N ASP A 90 -10.52 11.74 26.27
CA ASP A 90 -10.36 10.64 27.21
C ASP A 90 -9.37 9.56 26.73
N GLY A 91 -8.89 9.67 25.48
CA GLY A 91 -8.02 8.69 24.83
C GLY A 91 -8.75 7.53 24.18
N GLU A 92 -10.09 7.51 24.22
CA GLU A 92 -10.88 6.45 23.62
C GLU A 92 -11.12 6.68 22.13
N LEU A 93 -11.24 5.58 21.36
CA LEU A 93 -11.70 5.65 19.98
C LEU A 93 -13.18 6.04 19.94
N LEU A 94 -13.50 7.11 19.23
CA LEU A 94 -14.88 7.61 19.13
C LEU A 94 -15.79 6.71 18.29
N ARG A 95 -15.21 5.99 17.32
CA ARG A 95 -15.88 4.98 16.49
C ARG A 95 -14.85 4.18 15.70
N ASN A 96 -15.30 3.08 15.08
CA ASN A 96 -14.52 2.39 14.05
C ASN A 96 -14.22 3.33 12.86
N PRO A 97 -12.99 3.30 12.30
CA PRO A 97 -12.62 4.09 11.13
C PRO A 97 -13.48 3.75 9.91
N TYR A 98 -13.81 4.74 9.09
CA TYR A 98 -14.37 4.46 7.78
C TYR A 98 -13.37 3.69 6.91
N CYS A 99 -13.90 2.77 6.11
CA CYS A 99 -13.14 2.15 5.04
C CYS A 99 -13.07 3.11 3.85
N TYR A 100 -11.91 3.24 3.21
CA TYR A 100 -11.76 4.08 2.02
C TYR A 100 -12.68 3.71 0.85
N ARG A 101 -13.32 2.52 0.90
CA ARG A 101 -14.33 2.10 -0.08
C ARG A 101 -15.75 2.53 0.26
N ASP A 102 -15.93 3.24 1.38
CA ASP A 102 -17.23 3.77 1.77
C ASP A 102 -17.70 4.83 0.75
N PRO A 103 -18.98 4.81 0.35
CA PRO A 103 -19.49 5.74 -0.65
C PRO A 103 -19.62 7.20 -0.17
N HIS A 104 -19.34 7.50 1.13
CA HIS A 104 -19.52 8.86 1.68
C HIS A 104 -18.67 9.92 0.98
N THR A 105 -17.58 9.54 0.31
CA THR A 105 -16.69 10.45 -0.41
C THR A 105 -17.03 10.61 -1.90
N VAL A 106 -18.12 10.00 -2.37
CA VAL A 106 -18.57 10.18 -3.77
C VAL A 106 -18.94 11.66 -3.98
N GLY A 107 -18.31 12.30 -4.99
CA GLY A 107 -18.48 13.73 -5.28
C GLY A 107 -17.73 14.68 -4.34
N ALA A 108 -17.00 14.17 -3.34
CA ALA A 108 -16.27 15.00 -2.40
C ALA A 108 -15.12 15.81 -3.03
N PRO A 109 -14.32 15.30 -4.01
CA PRO A 109 -13.33 16.11 -4.68
C PRO A 109 -13.93 17.33 -5.40
N GLU A 110 -15.00 17.13 -6.16
CA GLU A 110 -15.65 18.20 -6.93
C GLU A 110 -16.17 19.29 -6.01
N GLU A 111 -16.71 18.91 -4.87
CA GLU A 111 -17.19 19.86 -3.86
C GLU A 111 -16.02 20.59 -3.20
N TYR A 112 -14.98 19.88 -2.75
CA TYR A 112 -13.80 20.49 -2.14
C TYR A 112 -13.12 21.51 -3.06
N PHE A 113 -13.04 21.22 -4.36
CA PHE A 113 -12.43 22.12 -5.35
C PHE A 113 -13.21 23.40 -5.61
N THR A 114 -14.41 23.56 -5.03
CA THR A 114 -15.09 24.86 -4.98
C THR A 114 -14.46 25.82 -3.96
N HIS A 115 -13.72 25.31 -2.97
CA HIS A 115 -13.00 26.10 -1.96
C HIS A 115 -11.56 26.38 -2.37
N ILE A 116 -10.83 25.37 -2.83
CA ILE A 116 -9.45 25.49 -3.31
C ILE A 116 -9.36 24.82 -4.67
N PRO A 117 -8.89 25.51 -5.73
CA PRO A 117 -8.78 24.93 -7.07
C PRO A 117 -7.96 23.64 -7.09
N ARG A 118 -8.36 22.69 -7.92
CA ARG A 118 -7.71 21.38 -8.07
C ARG A 118 -6.21 21.48 -8.32
N GLU A 119 -5.80 22.40 -9.20
CA GLU A 119 -4.39 22.66 -9.52
C GLU A 119 -3.62 23.10 -8.27
N ARG A 120 -4.22 23.96 -7.45
CA ARG A 120 -3.60 24.47 -6.22
C ARG A 120 -3.40 23.33 -5.21
N VAL A 121 -4.39 22.48 -4.99
CA VAL A 121 -4.27 21.31 -4.11
C VAL A 121 -3.14 20.41 -4.58
N TYR A 122 -3.06 20.15 -5.88
CA TYR A 122 -1.98 19.33 -6.44
C TYR A 122 -0.62 20.03 -6.33
N ASP A 123 -0.52 21.32 -6.60
CA ASP A 123 0.74 22.08 -6.46
C ASP A 123 1.28 22.04 -5.02
N ILE A 124 0.40 22.07 -4.03
CA ILE A 124 0.79 21.94 -2.61
C ILE A 124 1.26 20.52 -2.31
N THR A 125 0.48 19.51 -2.66
CA THR A 125 0.63 18.14 -2.15
C THR A 125 1.33 17.19 -3.11
N GLY A 126 1.18 17.42 -4.41
CA GLY A 126 1.64 16.49 -5.45
C GLY A 126 0.97 15.12 -5.40
N ILE A 127 -0.14 14.97 -4.68
CA ILE A 127 -0.80 13.67 -4.47
C ILE A 127 -1.84 13.41 -5.57
N GLN A 128 -1.84 12.19 -6.08
CA GLN A 128 -2.85 11.69 -7.01
C GLN A 128 -4.25 11.92 -6.44
N ILE A 129 -5.09 12.60 -7.21
CA ILE A 129 -6.46 12.89 -6.77
C ILE A 129 -7.30 11.62 -6.91
N MET A 130 -7.76 11.15 -5.76
CA MET A 130 -8.67 10.02 -5.61
C MET A 130 -9.72 10.38 -4.56
N ASN A 131 -10.98 10.10 -4.81
CA ASN A 131 -12.11 10.55 -3.96
C ASN A 131 -11.98 10.10 -2.50
N PHE A 132 -11.28 9.02 -2.22
CA PHE A 132 -11.11 8.45 -0.89
C PHE A 132 -9.88 8.96 -0.13
N ASN A 133 -9.08 9.89 -0.66
CA ASN A 133 -7.97 10.47 0.09
C ASN A 133 -8.47 11.13 1.38
N SER A 134 -7.65 11.12 2.42
CA SER A 134 -8.02 11.62 3.76
C SER A 134 -8.59 13.04 3.72
N LEU A 135 -8.05 13.90 2.85
CA LEU A 135 -8.54 15.26 2.64
C LEU A 135 -10.05 15.28 2.33
N PHE A 136 -10.49 14.43 1.40
CA PHE A 136 -11.90 14.37 0.99
C PHE A 136 -12.77 13.64 2.00
N GLN A 137 -12.21 12.66 2.72
CA GLN A 137 -12.90 12.05 3.86
C GLN A 137 -13.17 13.10 4.95
N LEU A 138 -12.14 13.86 5.37
CA LEU A 138 -12.29 14.92 6.37
C LEU A 138 -13.24 16.03 5.89
N SER A 139 -13.15 16.44 4.62
CA SER A 139 -14.07 17.42 4.03
C SER A 139 -15.53 16.97 4.14
N THR A 140 -15.80 15.71 3.80
CA THR A 140 -17.16 15.15 3.91
C THR A 140 -17.63 15.09 5.36
N LEU A 141 -16.77 14.66 6.28
CA LEU A 141 -17.11 14.60 7.70
C LEU A 141 -17.40 15.99 8.28
N HIS A 142 -16.58 16.98 7.93
CA HIS A 142 -16.76 18.38 8.36
C HIS A 142 -18.06 18.96 7.83
N ARG A 143 -18.29 18.86 6.52
CA ARG A 143 -19.51 19.35 5.87
C ARG A 143 -20.79 18.73 6.47
N ASN A 144 -20.74 17.46 6.80
CA ASN A 144 -21.89 16.73 7.36
C ASN A 144 -22.00 16.85 8.88
N HIS A 145 -21.25 17.77 9.53
CA HIS A 145 -21.26 17.95 10.98
C HIS A 145 -21.10 16.65 11.77
N CYS A 146 -20.11 15.85 11.35
CA CYS A 146 -19.85 14.55 11.97
C CYS A 146 -19.46 14.73 13.44
N THR A 147 -20.34 14.32 14.34
CA THR A 147 -20.15 14.41 15.80
C THR A 147 -18.81 13.81 16.25
N ALA A 148 -18.39 12.71 15.68
CA ALA A 148 -17.10 12.10 16.04
C ALA A 148 -15.91 12.98 15.63
N LEU A 149 -15.95 13.68 14.47
CA LEU A 149 -14.90 14.62 14.08
C LEU A 149 -14.91 15.88 14.98
N GLU A 150 -16.09 16.39 15.31
CA GLU A 150 -16.24 17.57 16.19
C GLU A 150 -15.75 17.28 17.61
N ALA A 151 -15.91 16.05 18.10
CA ALA A 151 -15.46 15.59 19.43
C ALA A 151 -14.00 15.13 19.44
N ALA A 152 -13.37 14.94 18.30
CA ALA A 152 -12.02 14.40 18.20
C ALA A 152 -10.97 15.35 18.76
N ASP A 153 -10.18 14.88 19.73
CA ASP A 153 -8.95 15.53 20.19
C ASP A 153 -7.79 15.21 19.25
N LYS A 154 -7.74 13.95 18.77
CA LYS A 154 -6.70 13.46 17.86
C LYS A 154 -7.25 12.72 16.66
N ILE A 155 -6.51 12.80 15.56
CA ILE A 155 -6.70 12.07 14.31
C ILE A 155 -5.43 11.26 14.10
N LEU A 156 -5.54 9.93 14.10
CA LEU A 156 -4.41 9.02 13.95
C LEU A 156 -4.62 8.14 12.71
N PHE A 157 -3.65 8.10 11.80
CA PHE A 157 -3.70 7.17 10.68
C PHE A 157 -3.67 5.73 11.20
N MET A 158 -4.10 4.78 10.37
CA MET A 158 -4.31 3.40 10.83
C MET A 158 -3.12 2.77 11.55
N PRO A 159 -1.86 2.83 11.06
CA PRO A 159 -0.73 2.26 11.77
C PRO A 159 -0.41 3.02 13.07
N ASP A 160 -0.64 4.35 13.07
CA ASP A 160 -0.43 5.20 14.23
C ASP A 160 -1.47 4.90 15.34
N ALA A 161 -2.74 4.66 14.95
CA ALA A 161 -3.79 4.29 15.88
C ALA A 161 -3.52 2.93 16.55
N LEU A 162 -3.08 1.94 15.76
CA LEU A 162 -2.70 0.63 16.29
C LEU A 162 -1.43 0.72 17.17
N GLY A 163 -0.46 1.54 16.75
CA GLY A 163 0.72 1.85 17.55
C GLY A 163 0.36 2.54 18.88
N TYR A 164 -0.61 3.46 18.85
CA TYR A 164 -1.17 4.08 20.06
C TYR A 164 -1.81 3.04 21.01
N MET A 165 -2.62 2.12 20.48
CA MET A 165 -3.23 1.06 21.29
C MET A 165 -2.20 0.13 21.95
N LEU A 166 -1.01 0.00 21.38
CA LEU A 166 0.08 -0.79 21.96
C LEU A 166 0.94 0.00 22.98
N THR A 167 1.13 1.30 22.74
CA THR A 167 2.15 2.11 23.45
C THR A 167 1.59 3.26 24.28
N GLY A 168 0.34 3.64 24.08
CA GLY A 168 -0.24 4.87 24.63
C GLY A 168 0.37 6.16 24.04
N LYS A 169 1.15 6.10 22.96
CA LYS A 169 1.81 7.26 22.32
C LYS A 169 1.14 7.64 21.03
N MET A 170 0.67 8.87 20.94
CA MET A 170 0.02 9.41 19.76
C MET A 170 1.06 10.06 18.86
N VAL A 171 1.31 9.44 17.71
CA VAL A 171 2.27 9.91 16.71
C VAL A 171 1.59 10.04 15.34
N THR A 172 2.29 10.63 14.40
CA THR A 172 1.94 10.69 12.99
C THR A 172 3.16 10.28 12.19
N GLU A 173 3.14 9.10 11.62
CA GLU A 173 4.25 8.61 10.81
C GLU A 173 4.21 9.26 9.42
N TYR A 174 5.39 9.69 8.96
CA TYR A 174 5.53 10.51 7.75
C TYR A 174 5.03 9.84 6.48
N THR A 175 5.33 8.55 6.26
CA THR A 175 5.00 7.88 5.00
C THR A 175 3.50 7.65 4.87
N ILE A 176 2.82 7.29 5.96
CA ILE A 176 1.37 7.14 5.96
C ILE A 176 0.67 8.50 5.86
N ALA A 177 1.15 9.51 6.58
CA ALA A 177 0.60 10.87 6.51
C ALA A 177 0.71 11.47 5.11
N SER A 178 1.75 11.12 4.35
CA SER A 178 1.95 11.59 2.98
C SER A 178 0.88 11.11 2.00
N THR A 179 0.16 10.01 2.30
CA THR A 179 -0.94 9.52 1.44
C THR A 179 -2.21 10.36 1.55
N SER A 180 -2.30 11.22 2.56
CA SER A 180 -3.53 11.91 2.97
C SER A 180 -4.02 13.00 2.02
N GLN A 181 -3.16 13.51 1.12
CA GLN A 181 -3.39 14.72 0.32
C GLN A 181 -3.53 16.00 1.15
N ILE A 182 -2.96 16.02 2.36
CA ILE A 182 -2.91 17.21 3.24
C ILE A 182 -1.47 17.66 3.47
N LEU A 183 -0.52 16.72 3.35
CA LEU A 183 0.89 16.97 3.62
C LEU A 183 1.58 17.60 2.40
N ASN A 184 2.36 18.65 2.65
CA ASN A 184 3.23 19.25 1.64
C ASN A 184 4.59 18.50 1.64
N PRO A 185 4.96 17.82 0.55
CA PRO A 185 6.19 17.02 0.51
C PRO A 185 7.47 17.86 0.58
N ARG A 186 7.42 19.15 0.23
CA ARG A 186 8.58 20.06 0.29
C ARG A 186 8.91 20.46 1.72
N THR A 187 7.88 20.75 2.53
CA THR A 187 8.04 21.12 3.95
C THR A 187 7.98 19.93 4.90
N LYS A 188 7.44 18.78 4.43
CA LYS A 188 7.14 17.58 5.23
C LYS A 188 6.23 17.89 6.42
N ARG A 189 5.28 18.82 6.22
CA ARG A 189 4.29 19.25 7.21
C ARG A 189 2.90 19.28 6.58
N PHE A 190 1.88 19.22 7.41
CA PHE A 190 0.52 19.48 6.96
C PHE A 190 0.36 20.91 6.50
N GLU A 191 -0.42 21.10 5.45
CA GLU A 191 -0.64 22.43 4.88
C GLU A 191 -1.87 23.06 5.52
N LYS A 192 -1.65 24.18 6.20
CA LYS A 192 -2.70 24.91 6.92
C LYS A 192 -3.85 25.34 6.01
N GLU A 193 -3.55 25.77 4.78
CA GLU A 193 -4.56 26.17 3.78
C GLU A 193 -5.57 25.05 3.53
N LEU A 194 -5.10 23.77 3.49
CA LEU A 194 -5.96 22.61 3.27
C LEU A 194 -6.71 22.20 4.54
N LEU A 195 -6.06 22.29 5.71
CA LEU A 195 -6.65 21.95 7.00
C LEU A 195 -7.78 22.91 7.38
N ASP A 196 -7.64 24.20 7.08
CA ASP A 196 -8.65 25.21 7.42
C ASP A 196 -10.00 24.91 6.73
N VAL A 197 -10.00 24.41 5.49
CA VAL A 197 -11.23 24.06 4.76
C VAL A 197 -11.96 22.88 5.39
N VAL A 198 -11.22 21.93 5.97
CA VAL A 198 -11.81 20.73 6.60
C VAL A 198 -12.04 20.89 8.10
N GLY A 199 -11.82 22.10 8.64
CA GLY A 199 -12.05 22.42 10.03
C GLY A 199 -11.15 21.67 11.03
N VAL A 200 -9.96 21.24 10.58
CA VAL A 200 -8.99 20.48 11.37
C VAL A 200 -7.74 21.33 11.62
N ARG A 201 -7.15 21.17 12.79
CA ARG A 201 -5.89 21.84 13.16
C ARG A 201 -4.74 20.83 13.18
N GLU A 202 -3.52 21.31 12.90
CA GLU A 202 -2.32 20.45 12.91
C GLU A 202 -2.11 19.76 14.28
N GLU A 203 -2.46 20.42 15.38
CA GLU A 203 -2.34 19.89 16.75
C GLU A 203 -3.26 18.68 17.02
N GLN A 204 -4.27 18.48 16.18
CA GLN A 204 -5.13 17.27 16.26
C GLN A 204 -4.45 16.01 15.70
N PHE A 205 -3.32 16.16 15.03
CA PHE A 205 -2.47 15.02 14.68
C PHE A 205 -1.45 14.74 15.80
N GLY A 206 -0.85 13.56 15.76
CA GLY A 206 0.20 13.18 16.69
C GLY A 206 1.53 13.89 16.40
N ARG A 207 2.53 13.68 17.28
CA ARG A 207 3.90 14.11 17.01
C ARG A 207 4.42 13.42 15.75
N PHE A 208 4.97 14.21 14.81
CA PHE A 208 5.59 13.63 13.62
C PHE A 208 6.77 12.73 13.99
N VAL A 209 6.80 11.54 13.36
CA VAL A 209 7.90 10.57 13.44
C VAL A 209 8.25 10.09 12.02
N PHE A 210 9.50 9.71 11.85
CA PHE A 210 10.02 9.18 10.60
C PHE A 210 10.41 7.69 10.76
N PRO A 211 10.48 6.93 9.65
CA PRO A 211 10.93 5.55 9.69
C PRO A 211 12.29 5.40 10.40
N GLY A 212 12.35 4.54 11.41
CA GLY A 212 13.51 4.30 12.26
C GLY A 212 13.44 4.93 13.64
N GLU A 213 12.46 5.80 13.95
CA GLU A 213 12.29 6.36 15.30
C GLU A 213 11.53 5.39 16.22
N GLN A 214 11.89 5.37 17.49
CA GLN A 214 11.09 4.66 18.50
C GLN A 214 9.84 5.47 18.86
N ILE A 215 8.68 4.85 18.76
CA ILE A 215 7.38 5.41 19.17
C ILE A 215 7.26 5.36 20.69
N GLY A 216 7.48 4.19 21.26
CA GLY A 216 7.36 3.91 22.68
C GLY A 216 7.70 2.44 22.97
N VAL A 217 7.24 1.96 24.11
CA VAL A 217 7.28 0.53 24.48
C VAL A 217 5.87 0.06 24.78
N LEU A 218 5.65 -1.25 24.76
CA LEU A 218 4.35 -1.84 25.13
C LEU A 218 3.92 -1.32 26.52
N THR A 219 2.66 -0.92 26.64
CA THR A 219 2.07 -0.51 27.93
C THR A 219 2.05 -1.67 28.91
N GLU A 220 1.98 -1.39 30.21
CA GLU A 220 1.86 -2.44 31.24
C GLU A 220 0.66 -3.36 31.01
N GLU A 221 -0.44 -2.82 30.52
CA GLU A 221 -1.62 -3.58 30.16
C GLU A 221 -1.32 -4.59 29.04
N VAL A 222 -0.68 -4.13 27.95
CA VAL A 222 -0.31 -4.98 26.82
C VAL A 222 0.75 -6.01 27.23
N GLN A 223 1.72 -5.63 28.08
CA GLN A 223 2.70 -6.56 28.63
C GLN A 223 2.02 -7.70 29.42
N LYS A 224 1.08 -7.36 30.31
CA LYS A 224 0.28 -8.36 31.07
C LYS A 224 -0.58 -9.22 30.15
N LEU A 225 -1.20 -8.60 29.15
CA LEU A 225 -2.09 -9.29 28.20
C LEU A 225 -1.34 -10.30 27.29
N THR A 226 -0.12 -9.97 26.91
CA THR A 226 0.69 -10.77 25.98
C THR A 226 1.67 -11.71 26.67
N GLY A 227 2.11 -11.39 27.88
CA GLY A 227 3.20 -12.07 28.57
C GLY A 227 4.59 -11.60 28.14
N LEU A 228 4.68 -10.55 27.32
CA LEU A 228 5.95 -9.93 26.92
C LEU A 228 6.39 -8.84 27.90
N GLY A 229 7.66 -8.45 27.86
CA GLY A 229 8.18 -7.28 28.58
C GLY A 229 7.89 -5.96 27.83
N ALA A 230 8.61 -4.91 28.24
CA ALA A 230 8.53 -3.57 27.63
C ALA A 230 9.23 -3.54 26.27
N VAL A 231 8.72 -4.29 25.31
CA VAL A 231 9.26 -4.36 23.94
C VAL A 231 9.06 -3.01 23.22
N PRO A 232 10.12 -2.45 22.59
CA PRO A 232 10.00 -1.22 21.80
C PRO A 232 9.11 -1.39 20.58
N VAL A 233 8.30 -0.36 20.28
CA VAL A 233 7.58 -0.21 19.01
C VAL A 233 8.31 0.85 18.18
N ILE A 234 8.72 0.46 16.99
CA ILE A 234 9.48 1.30 16.06
C ILE A 234 8.55 1.81 14.97
N SER A 235 8.63 3.09 14.68
CA SER A 235 8.08 3.69 13.48
C SER A 235 8.81 3.11 12.27
N VAL A 236 8.16 2.23 11.55
CA VAL A 236 8.61 1.76 10.23
C VAL A 236 7.99 2.66 9.16
N ALA A 237 8.16 2.36 7.88
CA ALA A 237 7.36 3.02 6.86
C ALA A 237 5.91 2.54 7.01
N GLY A 238 5.07 3.35 7.64
CA GLY A 238 3.71 2.98 8.05
C GLY A 238 2.76 2.72 6.89
N HIS A 239 3.04 3.26 5.70
CA HIS A 239 2.37 2.87 4.47
C HIS A 239 3.02 1.59 3.91
N ASP A 240 2.24 0.51 3.78
CA ASP A 240 2.67 -0.82 3.31
C ASP A 240 3.55 -0.76 2.05
N THR A 241 3.15 0.07 1.08
CA THR A 241 3.93 0.27 -0.14
C THR A 241 5.27 0.97 0.11
N ALA A 242 5.37 1.86 1.11
CA ALA A 242 6.65 2.49 1.46
C ALA A 242 7.61 1.46 2.07
N SER A 243 7.12 0.59 2.93
CA SER A 243 7.87 -0.56 3.44
C SER A 243 8.29 -1.50 2.30
N ALA A 244 7.39 -1.81 1.37
CA ALA A 244 7.69 -2.66 0.22
C ALA A 244 8.78 -2.04 -0.69
N VAL A 245 8.74 -0.75 -0.96
CA VAL A 245 9.74 -0.05 -1.78
C VAL A 245 11.11 0.00 -1.09
N ALA A 246 11.14 0.16 0.24
CA ALA A 246 12.39 0.06 1.01
C ALA A 246 13.07 -1.30 0.81
N ALA A 247 12.29 -2.37 0.60
CA ALA A 247 12.76 -3.74 0.38
C ALA A 247 13.18 -4.06 -1.06
N VAL A 248 13.05 -3.14 -2.00
CA VAL A 248 13.50 -3.36 -3.39
C VAL A 248 14.99 -3.67 -3.40
N PRO A 249 15.46 -4.83 -3.93
CA PRO A 249 16.86 -5.22 -3.90
C PRO A 249 17.67 -4.52 -5.00
N ALA A 250 17.49 -3.21 -5.14
CA ALA A 250 18.18 -2.39 -6.13
C ALA A 250 19.64 -2.14 -5.72
N GLN A 251 20.54 -2.16 -6.70
CA GLN A 251 21.98 -1.92 -6.50
C GLN A 251 22.39 -0.49 -6.77
N ASN A 252 21.54 0.29 -7.43
CA ASN A 252 21.71 1.71 -7.74
C ASN A 252 20.36 2.42 -7.76
N GLU A 253 20.36 3.72 -8.06
CA GLU A 253 19.15 4.55 -8.09
C GLU A 253 18.38 4.47 -9.44
N ASN A 254 18.95 3.84 -10.48
CA ASN A 254 18.42 3.80 -11.86
C ASN A 254 17.34 2.73 -12.05
N PHE A 255 16.36 2.69 -11.17
CA PHE A 255 15.30 1.69 -11.24
C PHE A 255 13.91 2.31 -11.12
N ALA A 256 12.94 1.61 -11.69
CA ALA A 256 11.55 1.76 -11.33
C ALA A 256 11.08 0.54 -10.53
N TYR A 257 10.01 0.71 -9.78
CA TYR A 257 9.35 -0.38 -9.08
C TYR A 257 7.88 -0.51 -9.49
N LEU A 258 7.35 -1.71 -9.33
CA LEU A 258 5.93 -2.04 -9.42
C LEU A 258 5.57 -2.85 -8.18
N SER A 259 4.93 -2.22 -7.21
CA SER A 259 4.31 -2.94 -6.10
C SER A 259 3.01 -3.55 -6.62
N SER A 260 3.01 -4.87 -6.81
CA SER A 260 1.91 -5.60 -7.44
C SER A 260 1.13 -6.42 -6.43
N GLY A 261 -0.11 -6.02 -6.21
CA GLY A 261 -1.08 -6.65 -5.33
C GLY A 261 -2.49 -6.39 -5.81
N THR A 262 -3.43 -6.17 -4.91
CA THR A 262 -4.80 -5.71 -5.20
C THR A 262 -4.77 -4.44 -6.05
N TRP A 263 -3.96 -3.47 -5.64
CA TRP A 263 -3.50 -2.33 -6.43
C TRP A 263 -2.16 -2.65 -7.09
N SER A 264 -1.83 -1.90 -8.12
CA SER A 264 -0.50 -1.87 -8.73
C SER A 264 0.03 -0.44 -8.63
N LEU A 265 1.12 -0.26 -7.90
CA LEU A 265 1.74 1.05 -7.70
C LEU A 265 3.08 1.07 -8.44
N MET A 266 3.14 1.79 -9.56
CA MET A 266 4.34 1.88 -10.38
C MET A 266 5.00 3.24 -10.21
N GLY A 267 6.29 3.27 -9.88
CA GLY A 267 6.99 4.51 -9.61
C GLY A 267 8.50 4.40 -9.55
N ILE A 268 9.10 5.51 -9.14
CA ILE A 268 10.54 5.69 -8.90
C ILE A 268 10.75 6.31 -7.53
N GLU A 269 11.93 6.14 -6.94
CA GLU A 269 12.38 6.91 -5.79
C GLU A 269 13.20 8.11 -6.25
N VAL A 270 12.87 9.27 -5.73
CA VAL A 270 13.57 10.54 -6.00
C VAL A 270 13.85 11.28 -4.71
N LYS A 271 14.81 12.21 -4.72
CA LYS A 271 15.14 13.04 -3.55
C LYS A 271 14.05 14.07 -3.29
N ASP A 272 13.61 14.75 -4.34
CA ASP A 272 12.64 15.84 -4.28
C ASP A 272 11.35 15.46 -5.00
N ALA A 273 10.23 16.01 -4.53
CA ALA A 273 8.94 15.80 -5.16
C ALA A 273 8.89 16.36 -6.58
N ILE A 274 8.32 15.60 -7.50
CA ILE A 274 8.11 15.99 -8.90
C ILE A 274 6.68 16.52 -9.04
N ILE A 275 6.53 17.84 -8.91
CA ILE A 275 5.24 18.53 -9.03
C ILE A 275 5.34 19.54 -10.16
N ASN A 276 4.79 19.19 -11.31
CA ASN A 276 4.77 20.00 -12.51
C ASN A 276 3.50 19.72 -13.33
N LYS A 277 3.34 20.42 -14.46
CA LYS A 277 2.17 20.29 -15.33
C LYS A 277 1.96 18.86 -15.80
N GLU A 278 3.01 18.15 -16.22
CA GLU A 278 2.91 16.78 -16.74
C GLU A 278 2.50 15.79 -15.64
N SER A 279 3.11 15.89 -14.43
CA SER A 279 2.73 15.05 -13.29
C SER A 279 1.28 15.28 -12.85
N TYR A 280 0.81 16.52 -12.92
CA TYR A 280 -0.59 16.89 -12.64
C TYR A 280 -1.54 16.32 -13.69
N GLU A 281 -1.29 16.55 -14.98
CA GLU A 281 -2.15 16.07 -16.08
C GLU A 281 -2.23 14.54 -16.11
N GLN A 282 -1.11 13.86 -15.80
CA GLN A 282 -1.06 12.41 -15.70
C GLN A 282 -1.53 11.88 -14.34
N ASN A 283 -1.87 12.77 -13.40
CA ASN A 283 -2.35 12.45 -12.05
C ASN A 283 -1.41 11.48 -11.31
N PHE A 284 -0.12 11.81 -11.22
CA PHE A 284 0.88 11.10 -10.43
C PHE A 284 0.82 11.54 -8.96
N THR A 285 1.43 10.74 -8.07
CA THR A 285 1.50 11.02 -6.64
C THR A 285 2.95 11.10 -6.16
N ASN A 286 3.21 11.96 -5.17
CA ASN A 286 4.50 12.17 -4.51
C ASN A 286 4.37 11.79 -3.03
N GLU A 287 4.50 10.51 -2.73
CA GLU A 287 4.36 10.00 -1.37
C GLU A 287 5.70 9.90 -0.66
N GLY A 288 5.70 10.05 0.65
CA GLY A 288 6.91 9.96 1.47
C GLY A 288 7.58 8.59 1.40
N GLY A 289 8.89 8.59 1.26
CA GLY A 289 9.75 7.41 1.29
C GLY A 289 10.61 7.37 2.56
N VAL A 290 11.53 6.41 2.59
CA VAL A 290 12.50 6.22 3.69
C VAL A 290 13.72 7.12 3.46
N GLU A 291 14.39 7.54 4.55
CA GLU A 291 15.57 8.42 4.51
C GLU A 291 15.33 9.75 3.78
N GLY A 292 14.09 10.24 3.86
CA GLY A 292 13.71 11.54 3.29
C GLY A 292 13.48 11.54 1.78
N THR A 293 13.45 10.38 1.14
CA THR A 293 13.09 10.24 -0.28
C THR A 293 11.60 10.49 -0.52
N THR A 294 11.26 10.71 -1.77
CA THR A 294 9.89 10.76 -2.28
C THR A 294 9.67 9.59 -3.23
N ARG A 295 8.57 8.88 -3.05
CA ARG A 295 8.09 7.88 -3.99
C ARG A 295 7.18 8.57 -5.01
N PHE A 296 7.71 8.84 -6.20
CA PHE A 296 6.93 9.37 -7.31
C PHE A 296 6.32 8.23 -8.09
N LEU A 297 5.00 8.07 -8.01
CA LEU A 297 4.32 6.89 -8.52
C LEU A 297 2.92 7.18 -9.07
N LYS A 298 2.33 6.17 -9.68
CA LYS A 298 0.93 6.13 -10.12
C LYS A 298 0.26 4.91 -9.50
N ASN A 299 -0.88 5.12 -8.84
CA ASN A 299 -1.79 4.04 -8.47
C ASN A 299 -2.57 3.58 -9.70
N ILE A 300 -2.60 2.28 -9.92
CA ILE A 300 -3.26 1.61 -11.04
C ILE A 300 -4.13 0.51 -10.44
N CYS A 301 -5.31 0.28 -10.98
CA CYS A 301 -6.11 -0.89 -10.62
C CYS A 301 -5.32 -2.17 -11.00
N GLY A 302 -4.98 -3.00 -10.02
CA GLY A 302 -4.12 -4.16 -10.21
C GLY A 302 -4.88 -5.47 -10.34
N MET A 303 -4.44 -6.46 -9.55
CA MET A 303 -5.02 -7.81 -9.53
C MET A 303 -6.45 -7.86 -8.96
N TRP A 304 -6.96 -6.76 -8.42
CA TRP A 304 -8.36 -6.59 -8.03
C TRP A 304 -9.35 -7.09 -9.10
N LEU A 305 -9.07 -6.80 -10.38
CA LEU A 305 -9.89 -7.25 -11.50
C LEU A 305 -10.04 -8.77 -11.52
N LEU A 306 -8.92 -9.49 -11.42
CA LEU A 306 -8.92 -10.95 -11.45
C LEU A 306 -9.51 -11.53 -10.17
N GLU A 307 -9.19 -10.96 -9.00
CA GLU A 307 -9.73 -11.43 -7.72
C GLU A 307 -11.25 -11.31 -7.64
N ARG A 308 -11.82 -10.25 -8.20
CA ARG A 308 -13.27 -10.10 -8.29
C ARG A 308 -13.90 -11.13 -9.23
N CYS A 309 -13.26 -11.39 -10.38
CA CYS A 309 -13.72 -12.46 -11.28
C CYS A 309 -13.64 -13.84 -10.60
N ARG A 310 -12.55 -14.14 -9.87
CA ARG A 310 -12.39 -15.39 -9.12
C ARG A 310 -13.51 -15.60 -8.11
N LYS A 311 -13.81 -14.60 -7.29
CA LYS A 311 -14.92 -14.65 -6.33
C LYS A 311 -16.26 -14.89 -7.00
N GLU A 312 -16.51 -14.30 -8.17
CA GLU A 312 -17.75 -14.54 -8.92
C GLU A 312 -17.82 -15.98 -9.45
N TRP A 313 -16.72 -16.52 -9.97
CA TRP A 313 -16.68 -17.92 -10.42
C TRP A 313 -16.92 -18.88 -9.25
N GLU A 314 -16.35 -18.64 -8.09
CA GLU A 314 -16.57 -19.45 -6.87
C GLU A 314 -18.07 -19.51 -6.48
N THR A 315 -18.82 -18.44 -6.65
CA THR A 315 -20.28 -18.42 -6.37
C THR A 315 -21.11 -19.31 -7.32
N THR A 316 -20.54 -19.63 -8.49
CA THR A 316 -21.17 -20.52 -9.49
C THR A 316 -20.61 -21.95 -9.46
N ASN A 317 -19.98 -22.35 -8.35
CA ASN A 317 -19.29 -23.64 -8.15
C ASN A 317 -18.11 -23.91 -9.13
N ASN A 318 -17.54 -22.86 -9.71
CA ASN A 318 -16.35 -22.94 -10.54
C ASN A 318 -15.18 -22.30 -9.78
N SER A 319 -14.38 -23.11 -9.10
CA SER A 319 -13.17 -22.63 -8.43
C SER A 319 -11.97 -22.91 -9.32
N TYR A 320 -11.24 -21.85 -9.69
CA TYR A 320 -10.03 -21.94 -10.49
C TYR A 320 -8.82 -21.54 -9.65
N SER A 321 -7.80 -22.39 -9.64
CA SER A 321 -6.50 -22.05 -9.09
C SER A 321 -5.79 -21.00 -9.95
N TYR A 322 -4.82 -20.29 -9.38
CA TYR A 322 -4.01 -19.34 -10.15
C TYR A 322 -3.27 -20.01 -11.32
N THR A 323 -2.80 -21.25 -11.14
CA THR A 323 -2.13 -22.00 -12.20
C THR A 323 -3.06 -22.28 -13.37
N GLU A 324 -4.29 -22.74 -13.11
CA GLU A 324 -5.30 -22.99 -14.16
C GLU A 324 -5.66 -21.71 -14.92
N LEU A 325 -5.77 -20.58 -14.22
CA LEU A 325 -6.04 -19.28 -14.85
C LEU A 325 -4.88 -18.82 -15.73
N ILE A 326 -3.64 -19.01 -15.29
CA ILE A 326 -2.42 -18.68 -16.05
C ILE A 326 -2.32 -19.53 -17.31
N ASP A 327 -2.52 -20.85 -17.19
CA ASP A 327 -2.44 -21.79 -18.31
C ASP A 327 -3.54 -21.50 -19.34
N ALA A 328 -4.77 -21.23 -18.89
CA ALA A 328 -5.88 -20.87 -19.77
C ALA A 328 -5.66 -19.50 -20.45
N ALA A 329 -5.07 -18.53 -19.75
CA ALA A 329 -4.73 -17.23 -20.33
C ALA A 329 -3.63 -17.37 -21.41
N LEU A 330 -2.67 -18.27 -21.22
CA LEU A 330 -1.62 -18.57 -22.19
C LEU A 330 -2.20 -19.17 -23.48
N ALA A 331 -3.20 -20.05 -23.34
CA ALA A 331 -3.89 -20.67 -24.47
C ALA A 331 -4.87 -19.73 -25.20
N ALA A 332 -5.30 -18.65 -24.56
CA ALA A 332 -6.23 -17.70 -25.14
C ALA A 332 -5.55 -16.73 -26.15
N PRO A 333 -6.29 -16.25 -27.19
CA PRO A 333 -5.73 -15.31 -28.17
C PRO A 333 -5.20 -14.02 -27.51
N ALA A 334 -3.96 -13.67 -27.84
CA ALA A 334 -3.32 -12.45 -27.34
C ALA A 334 -3.99 -11.19 -27.90
N PHE A 335 -4.13 -10.16 -27.06
CA PHE A 335 -4.61 -8.81 -27.42
C PHE A 335 -5.95 -8.77 -28.17
N ARG A 336 -6.78 -9.80 -27.99
CA ARG A 336 -8.12 -9.86 -28.61
C ARG A 336 -9.05 -8.79 -28.06
N SER A 337 -8.93 -8.50 -26.76
CA SER A 337 -9.71 -7.49 -26.06
C SER A 337 -8.83 -6.78 -25.03
N LEU A 338 -8.96 -5.46 -24.95
CA LEU A 338 -8.22 -4.64 -24.00
C LEU A 338 -9.18 -3.72 -23.24
N ILE A 339 -8.95 -3.58 -21.94
CA ILE A 339 -9.68 -2.66 -21.09
C ILE A 339 -8.73 -1.60 -20.51
N ASN A 340 -9.26 -0.43 -20.15
CA ASN A 340 -8.53 0.48 -19.28
C ASN A 340 -8.78 0.06 -17.82
N PRO A 341 -7.77 -0.51 -17.11
CA PRO A 341 -7.96 -0.99 -15.75
C PRO A 341 -8.47 0.08 -14.77
N ASP A 342 -8.16 1.35 -15.04
CA ASP A 342 -8.51 2.49 -14.19
C ASP A 342 -9.89 3.09 -14.53
N ALA A 343 -10.65 2.49 -15.45
CA ALA A 343 -11.98 3.00 -15.80
C ALA A 343 -12.93 2.91 -14.58
N PRO A 344 -13.80 3.92 -14.36
CA PRO A 344 -14.70 3.97 -13.20
C PRO A 344 -15.59 2.74 -13.03
N CYS A 345 -15.97 2.10 -14.16
CA CYS A 345 -16.80 0.89 -14.14
C CYS A 345 -16.15 -0.32 -13.43
N PHE A 346 -14.82 -0.30 -13.20
CA PHE A 346 -14.09 -1.38 -12.53
C PHE A 346 -13.79 -1.12 -11.05
N GLN A 347 -14.14 0.05 -10.50
CA GLN A 347 -13.82 0.39 -9.12
C GLN A 347 -14.53 -0.54 -8.11
N ASN A 348 -15.84 -0.72 -8.25
CA ASN A 348 -16.62 -1.63 -7.40
C ASN A 348 -17.92 -2.09 -8.10
N PRO A 349 -17.84 -2.81 -9.23
CA PRO A 349 -19.05 -3.28 -9.90
C PRO A 349 -19.71 -4.43 -9.14
N ALA A 350 -21.03 -4.56 -9.31
CA ALA A 350 -21.75 -5.72 -8.77
C ALA A 350 -21.27 -7.04 -9.40
N SER A 351 -20.83 -7.01 -10.67
CA SER A 351 -20.18 -8.12 -11.37
C SER A 351 -19.02 -7.58 -12.20
N MET A 352 -17.81 -8.04 -11.91
CA MET A 352 -16.61 -7.67 -12.67
C MET A 352 -16.63 -8.28 -14.07
N ILE A 353 -17.10 -9.52 -14.18
CA ILE A 353 -17.22 -10.23 -15.47
C ILE A 353 -18.13 -9.45 -16.43
N LYS A 354 -19.31 -9.01 -15.94
CA LYS A 354 -20.24 -8.18 -16.72
C LYS A 354 -19.70 -6.81 -17.05
N ALA A 355 -18.93 -6.21 -16.13
CA ALA A 355 -18.29 -4.91 -16.36
C ALA A 355 -17.24 -5.01 -17.49
N ILE A 356 -16.40 -6.05 -17.50
CA ILE A 356 -15.42 -6.31 -18.58
C ILE A 356 -16.15 -6.53 -19.91
N ALA A 357 -17.17 -7.39 -19.94
CA ALA A 357 -17.95 -7.65 -21.13
C ALA A 357 -18.63 -6.37 -21.66
N GLY A 358 -19.22 -5.57 -20.77
CA GLY A 358 -19.84 -4.29 -21.10
C GLY A 358 -18.87 -3.28 -21.67
N TYR A 359 -17.68 -3.15 -21.08
CA TYR A 359 -16.62 -2.27 -21.57
C TYR A 359 -16.18 -2.66 -22.98
N CYS A 360 -15.89 -3.95 -23.22
CA CYS A 360 -15.51 -4.45 -24.55
C CYS A 360 -16.59 -4.18 -25.58
N LYS A 361 -17.86 -4.43 -25.24
CA LYS A 361 -18.99 -4.15 -26.11
C LYS A 361 -19.11 -2.65 -26.46
N GLN A 362 -18.97 -1.76 -25.46
CA GLN A 362 -19.05 -0.30 -25.68
C GLN A 362 -17.92 0.23 -26.54
N THR A 363 -16.74 -0.38 -26.45
CA THR A 363 -15.56 -0.01 -27.25
C THR A 363 -15.43 -0.75 -28.57
N GLY A 364 -16.47 -1.54 -28.97
CA GLY A 364 -16.50 -2.26 -30.24
C GLY A 364 -15.50 -3.41 -30.35
N GLN A 365 -15.05 -3.95 -29.21
CA GLN A 365 -14.09 -5.06 -29.15
C GLN A 365 -14.80 -6.40 -28.98
N PRO A 366 -14.18 -7.54 -29.36
CA PRO A 366 -14.70 -8.86 -29.05
C PRO A 366 -14.88 -9.02 -27.53
N VAL A 367 -16.00 -9.61 -27.12
CA VAL A 367 -16.27 -9.87 -25.71
C VAL A 367 -15.55 -11.15 -25.29
N PRO A 368 -14.72 -11.14 -24.22
CA PRO A 368 -14.14 -12.37 -23.69
C PRO A 368 -15.22 -13.20 -23.00
N GLU A 369 -15.35 -14.49 -23.36
CA GLU A 369 -16.42 -15.38 -22.90
C GLU A 369 -15.95 -16.43 -21.89
N THR A 370 -14.75 -16.97 -22.10
CA THR A 370 -14.18 -17.99 -21.21
C THR A 370 -13.33 -17.37 -20.10
N TYR A 371 -13.16 -18.10 -19.00
CA TYR A 371 -12.29 -17.65 -17.91
C TYR A 371 -10.83 -17.41 -18.37
N GLY A 372 -10.35 -18.17 -19.36
CA GLY A 372 -9.04 -17.95 -19.96
C GLY A 372 -8.96 -16.67 -20.76
N GLU A 373 -9.97 -16.35 -21.59
CA GLU A 373 -10.04 -15.12 -22.37
C GLU A 373 -10.18 -13.88 -21.44
N ILE A 374 -10.99 -13.98 -20.36
CA ILE A 374 -11.13 -12.91 -19.37
C ILE A 374 -9.81 -12.67 -18.66
N THR A 375 -9.13 -13.73 -18.21
CA THR A 375 -7.80 -13.62 -17.55
C THR A 375 -6.77 -13.03 -18.51
N ARG A 376 -6.77 -13.47 -19.76
CA ARG A 376 -5.88 -12.93 -20.81
C ARG A 376 -6.14 -11.45 -21.07
N CYS A 377 -7.39 -11.04 -21.21
CA CYS A 377 -7.78 -9.65 -21.37
C CYS A 377 -7.26 -8.79 -20.21
N ILE A 378 -7.38 -9.27 -18.96
CA ILE A 378 -6.87 -8.58 -17.79
C ILE A 378 -5.33 -8.45 -17.85
N PHE A 379 -4.60 -9.53 -18.13
CA PHE A 379 -3.12 -9.51 -18.13
C PHE A 379 -2.54 -8.68 -19.27
N ASP A 380 -3.10 -8.80 -20.49
CA ASP A 380 -2.71 -7.96 -21.63
C ASP A 380 -2.98 -6.48 -21.32
N SER A 381 -4.14 -6.16 -20.73
CA SER A 381 -4.51 -4.80 -20.35
C SER A 381 -3.61 -4.21 -19.27
N LEU A 382 -3.30 -4.98 -18.22
CA LEU A 382 -2.39 -4.56 -17.15
C LEU A 382 -0.98 -4.30 -17.70
N SER A 383 -0.43 -5.22 -18.51
CA SER A 383 0.91 -5.05 -19.08
C SER A 383 1.01 -3.82 -19.98
N MET A 384 -0.03 -3.54 -20.77
CA MET A 384 -0.10 -2.34 -21.62
C MET A 384 -0.27 -1.06 -20.78
N ARG A 385 -1.02 -1.13 -19.68
CA ARG A 385 -1.15 0.00 -18.75
C ARG A 385 0.19 0.29 -18.06
N TYR A 386 0.90 -0.74 -17.65
CA TYR A 386 2.26 -0.59 -17.08
C TYR A 386 3.21 0.05 -18.09
N LYS A 387 3.16 -0.35 -19.36
CA LYS A 387 3.94 0.31 -20.43
C LYS A 387 3.64 1.80 -20.53
N GLN A 388 2.36 2.19 -20.53
CA GLN A 388 1.97 3.60 -20.61
C GLN A 388 2.57 4.41 -19.44
N ILE A 389 2.40 3.92 -18.21
CA ILE A 389 2.94 4.59 -17.02
C ILE A 389 4.46 4.60 -17.03
N PHE A 390 5.09 3.48 -17.36
CA PHE A 390 6.55 3.38 -17.46
C PHE A 390 7.13 4.36 -18.47
N SER A 391 6.48 4.54 -19.62
CA SER A 391 6.90 5.51 -20.65
C SER A 391 6.81 6.96 -20.16
N VAL A 392 5.84 7.29 -19.30
CA VAL A 392 5.77 8.61 -18.66
C VAL A 392 6.88 8.75 -17.63
N LEU A 393 7.12 7.73 -16.81
CA LEU A 393 8.22 7.75 -15.83
C LEU A 393 9.59 7.95 -16.52
N GLN A 394 9.85 7.26 -17.65
CA GLN A 394 11.09 7.43 -18.40
C GLN A 394 11.30 8.86 -18.90
N LYS A 395 10.25 9.63 -19.18
CA LYS A 395 10.35 11.03 -19.61
C LYS A 395 10.59 11.98 -18.43
N ILE A 396 9.97 11.70 -17.28
CA ILE A 396 9.95 12.61 -16.12
C ILE A 396 11.11 12.32 -15.17
N ALA A 397 11.60 11.06 -15.10
CA ALA A 397 12.65 10.66 -14.19
C ALA A 397 13.93 11.48 -14.40
N PRO A 398 14.61 11.92 -13.31
CA PRO A 398 15.88 12.66 -13.40
C PRO A 398 17.08 11.76 -13.72
N PHE A 399 16.86 10.47 -13.97
CA PHE A 399 17.86 9.44 -14.29
C PHE A 399 17.30 8.43 -15.30
N PRO A 400 18.15 7.69 -16.02
CA PRO A 400 17.68 6.63 -16.90
C PRO A 400 17.15 5.45 -16.09
N ILE A 401 15.97 4.94 -16.46
CA ILE A 401 15.42 3.75 -15.82
C ILE A 401 15.93 2.51 -16.53
N GLU A 402 16.83 1.77 -15.90
CA GLU A 402 17.50 0.61 -16.47
C GLU A 402 16.80 -0.72 -16.19
N LYS A 403 16.01 -0.78 -15.09
CA LYS A 403 15.34 -2.00 -14.62
C LYS A 403 13.99 -1.66 -14.00
N LEU A 404 13.08 -2.64 -14.04
CA LEU A 404 11.83 -2.61 -13.29
C LEU A 404 11.84 -3.71 -12.24
N HIS A 405 11.67 -3.37 -10.97
CA HIS A 405 11.49 -4.33 -9.88
C HIS A 405 10.00 -4.54 -9.62
N ILE A 406 9.50 -5.76 -9.75
CA ILE A 406 8.13 -6.13 -9.36
C ILE A 406 8.20 -6.76 -7.97
N ILE A 407 7.56 -6.14 -6.98
CA ILE A 407 7.51 -6.58 -5.59
C ILE A 407 6.08 -6.88 -5.15
N GLY A 408 5.92 -7.55 -4.01
CA GLY A 408 4.61 -7.94 -3.49
C GLY A 408 4.10 -9.25 -4.11
N GLY A 409 2.90 -9.67 -3.72
CA GLY A 409 2.32 -10.97 -4.09
C GLY A 409 2.23 -11.22 -5.59
N GLY A 410 1.99 -10.18 -6.39
CA GLY A 410 1.92 -10.26 -7.85
C GLY A 410 3.24 -10.63 -8.53
N SER A 411 4.39 -10.47 -7.85
CA SER A 411 5.70 -10.91 -8.38
C SER A 411 5.80 -12.43 -8.61
N ARG A 412 4.92 -13.19 -7.99
CA ARG A 412 4.81 -14.65 -8.19
C ARG A 412 4.13 -15.02 -9.52
N ASN A 413 3.47 -14.06 -10.19
CA ASN A 413 2.85 -14.28 -11.49
C ASN A 413 3.88 -14.11 -12.61
N ASN A 414 4.56 -15.20 -12.96
CA ASN A 414 5.61 -15.22 -13.99
C ASN A 414 5.09 -14.78 -15.37
N LEU A 415 3.84 -15.12 -15.71
CA LEU A 415 3.26 -14.74 -17.00
C LEU A 415 3.05 -13.24 -17.11
N LEU A 416 2.43 -12.61 -16.09
CA LEU A 416 2.26 -11.17 -16.07
C LEU A 416 3.60 -10.44 -15.99
N SER A 417 4.58 -10.97 -15.25
CA SER A 417 5.94 -10.44 -15.20
C SER A 417 6.63 -10.48 -16.56
N GLN A 418 6.46 -11.57 -17.34
CA GLN A 418 6.97 -11.68 -18.70
C GLN A 418 6.26 -10.70 -19.66
N PHE A 419 4.94 -10.62 -19.59
CA PHE A 419 4.18 -9.65 -20.42
C PHE A 419 4.60 -8.21 -20.09
N THR A 420 4.80 -7.90 -18.82
CA THR A 420 5.29 -6.60 -18.38
C THR A 420 6.68 -6.31 -18.94
N CYS A 421 7.62 -7.26 -18.84
CA CYS A 421 8.96 -7.11 -19.38
C CYS A 421 8.96 -6.83 -20.88
N ASN A 422 8.19 -7.61 -21.63
CA ASN A 422 8.04 -7.41 -23.08
C ASN A 422 7.42 -6.05 -23.42
N ALA A 423 6.49 -5.58 -22.60
CA ALA A 423 5.81 -4.31 -22.82
C ALA A 423 6.71 -3.12 -22.48
N VAL A 424 7.40 -3.10 -21.33
CA VAL A 424 8.19 -1.95 -20.87
C VAL A 424 9.54 -1.83 -21.56
N GLY A 425 10.09 -2.94 -22.09
CA GLY A 425 11.33 -2.93 -22.86
C GLY A 425 12.63 -2.85 -22.04
N VAL A 426 12.54 -3.10 -20.73
CA VAL A 426 13.71 -3.22 -19.83
C VAL A 426 13.65 -4.53 -19.04
N PRO A 427 14.76 -5.03 -18.51
CA PRO A 427 14.78 -6.21 -17.66
C PRO A 427 13.88 -6.04 -16.43
N VAL A 428 13.14 -7.10 -16.07
CA VAL A 428 12.27 -7.16 -14.91
C VAL A 428 12.87 -8.10 -13.86
N MET A 429 12.92 -7.62 -12.63
CA MET A 429 13.33 -8.36 -11.44
C MET A 429 12.08 -8.61 -10.59
N ALA A 430 11.56 -9.84 -10.58
CA ALA A 430 10.35 -10.20 -9.83
C ALA A 430 10.71 -10.80 -8.47
N GLY A 431 10.33 -10.12 -7.42
CA GLY A 431 10.60 -10.40 -6.01
C GLY A 431 11.26 -9.22 -5.29
N PRO A 432 11.21 -9.26 -3.95
CA PRO A 432 10.56 -10.25 -3.09
C PRO A 432 9.03 -10.17 -3.08
N SER A 433 8.38 -11.31 -2.92
CA SER A 433 6.92 -11.38 -2.79
C SER A 433 6.42 -10.86 -1.43
N GLU A 434 7.27 -10.92 -0.42
CA GLU A 434 7.01 -10.47 0.94
C GLU A 434 7.64 -9.10 1.21
N GLY A 435 7.66 -8.21 0.19
CA GLY A 435 8.39 -6.94 0.21
C GLY A 435 8.02 -6.07 1.40
N THR A 436 6.73 -5.94 1.72
CA THR A 436 6.25 -5.13 2.85
C THR A 436 6.83 -5.61 4.18
N ALA A 437 6.66 -6.89 4.50
CA ALA A 437 7.18 -7.46 5.75
C ALA A 437 8.72 -7.37 5.83
N ILE A 438 9.40 -7.59 4.72
CA ILE A 438 10.87 -7.47 4.65
C ILE A 438 11.29 -6.04 4.94
N GLY A 439 10.65 -5.04 4.30
CA GLY A 439 10.94 -3.62 4.53
C GLY A 439 10.68 -3.22 5.97
N ASN A 440 9.55 -3.62 6.53
CA ASN A 440 9.19 -3.39 7.94
C ASN A 440 10.30 -3.93 8.87
N ILE A 441 10.67 -5.20 8.74
CA ILE A 441 11.69 -5.85 9.59
C ILE A 441 13.06 -5.19 9.41
N MET A 442 13.45 -4.88 8.19
CA MET A 442 14.73 -4.26 7.92
C MET A 442 14.84 -2.83 8.44
N LEU A 443 13.72 -2.07 8.44
CA LEU A 443 13.65 -0.76 9.07
C LEU A 443 13.75 -0.87 10.59
N GLN A 444 13.18 -1.90 11.21
CA GLN A 444 13.40 -2.20 12.62
C GLN A 444 14.87 -2.56 12.90
N ALA A 445 15.49 -3.38 12.04
CA ALA A 445 16.91 -3.73 12.16
C ALA A 445 17.81 -2.49 12.04
N LYS A 446 17.48 -1.56 11.14
CA LYS A 446 18.17 -0.27 11.01
C LYS A 446 18.01 0.58 12.28
N ALA A 447 16.81 0.71 12.81
CA ALA A 447 16.53 1.43 14.05
C ALA A 447 17.32 0.88 15.26
N ASN A 448 17.58 -0.42 15.25
CA ASN A 448 18.36 -1.10 16.29
C ASN A 448 19.88 -1.17 15.98
N GLY A 449 20.37 -0.47 14.96
CA GLY A 449 21.80 -0.34 14.64
C GLY A 449 22.44 -1.57 14.00
N LEU A 450 21.64 -2.55 13.53
CA LEU A 450 22.15 -3.75 12.86
C LEU A 450 22.45 -3.52 11.37
N VAL A 451 21.86 -2.47 10.81
CA VAL A 451 22.03 -2.05 9.41
C VAL A 451 22.15 -0.52 9.39
N ASN A 452 23.11 0.02 8.66
CA ASN A 452 23.44 1.44 8.73
C ASN A 452 22.50 2.33 7.89
N ASP A 453 22.14 1.89 6.68
CA ASP A 453 21.42 2.68 5.69
C ASP A 453 20.58 1.79 4.77
N ILE A 454 19.77 2.41 3.91
CA ILE A 454 18.92 1.69 2.97
C ILE A 454 19.73 0.91 1.93
N ALA A 455 20.92 1.36 1.57
CA ALA A 455 21.78 0.65 0.63
C ALA A 455 22.30 -0.67 1.25
N ALA A 456 22.68 -0.64 2.52
CA ALA A 456 23.07 -1.84 3.26
C ALA A 456 21.87 -2.80 3.47
N MET A 457 20.66 -2.25 3.72
CA MET A 457 19.42 -3.04 3.75
C MET A 457 19.21 -3.79 2.43
N ARG A 458 19.24 -3.08 1.31
CA ARG A 458 19.01 -3.64 -0.03
C ARG A 458 20.08 -4.67 -0.42
N ARG A 459 21.35 -4.48 -0.05
CA ARG A 459 22.40 -5.49 -0.23
C ARG A 459 22.08 -6.77 0.54
N LEU A 460 21.70 -6.67 1.80
CA LEU A 460 21.34 -7.83 2.63
C LEU A 460 20.11 -8.55 2.08
N ILE A 461 19.08 -7.81 1.67
CA ILE A 461 17.88 -8.36 1.05
C ILE A 461 18.24 -9.11 -0.22
N SER A 462 19.09 -8.55 -1.09
CA SER A 462 19.49 -9.19 -2.36
C SER A 462 20.17 -10.54 -2.19
N THR A 463 20.81 -10.77 -1.05
CA THR A 463 21.46 -12.05 -0.71
C THR A 463 20.57 -13.01 0.07
N SER A 464 19.46 -12.53 0.63
CA SER A 464 18.59 -13.31 1.51
C SER A 464 17.32 -13.80 0.82
N VAL A 465 16.85 -13.14 -0.24
CA VAL A 465 15.57 -13.45 -0.88
C VAL A 465 15.73 -13.86 -2.34
N ALA A 466 14.89 -14.79 -2.76
CA ALA A 466 14.85 -15.21 -4.16
C ALA A 466 14.21 -14.13 -5.03
N VAL A 467 14.86 -13.81 -6.14
CA VAL A 467 14.38 -12.90 -7.18
C VAL A 467 14.44 -13.61 -8.51
N SER A 468 13.32 -13.64 -9.23
CA SER A 468 13.29 -14.15 -10.60
C SER A 468 13.69 -13.04 -11.57
N TYR A 469 14.56 -13.37 -12.52
CA TYR A 469 15.01 -12.44 -13.53
C TYR A 469 14.35 -12.74 -14.87
N THR A 470 13.67 -11.74 -15.43
CA THR A 470 12.93 -11.87 -16.69
C THR A 470 13.55 -10.96 -17.75
N HIS A 471 13.94 -11.56 -18.88
CA HIS A 471 14.46 -10.86 -20.03
C HIS A 471 13.39 -10.67 -21.11
N LEU A 472 13.61 -9.71 -22.01
CA LEU A 472 12.83 -9.59 -23.24
C LEU A 472 12.85 -10.91 -24.01
N THR A 473 11.68 -11.44 -24.35
CA THR A 473 11.57 -12.53 -25.31
C THR A 473 11.56 -11.92 -26.71
N LEU A 474 12.53 -12.31 -27.53
CA LEU A 474 12.49 -11.95 -28.97
C LEU A 474 11.22 -12.56 -29.57
N PRO A 475 10.50 -11.83 -30.47
CA PRO A 475 9.42 -12.46 -31.22
C PRO A 475 9.98 -13.67 -31.94
N THR A 476 9.39 -14.83 -31.72
CA THR A 476 9.67 -15.99 -32.57
C THR A 476 9.08 -15.63 -33.92
N ILE A 477 9.96 -15.42 -34.91
CA ILE A 477 9.60 -15.13 -36.31
C ILE A 477 8.97 -16.39 -36.88
#